data_cd7bff79b51c45dcb6ad70341ab0e8c3
#
_entry.id   cd7bff79b51c45dcb6ad70341ab0e8c3
#
_cell.length_a   1.000
_cell.length_b   1.000
_cell.length_c   1.000
_cell.angle_alpha   90.00
_cell.angle_beta   90.00
_cell.angle_gamma   90.00
#
_symmetry.space_group_name_H-M   'P 1'
#
loop_
_entity.id
_entity.type
_entity.pdbx_description
1 polymer ?
#
loop_
_entity_poly.entity_id
_entity_poly.type
_entity_poly.pdbx_seq_one_letter_code
_entity_poly.pdbx_strand_id
1 'polypeptide(L)'
;MGINKPLLVFLLASTFGLVSCSVTKKTPAPVVQTVKVAPVPAEKAIIRKDAFFEDLMGQYPQYFDQILKNHKDWNVQIIYTAVDRASNGNPVFTNYSFNLNPAKYFYPASTVKLPISILALQKLNELKIAGLDRNTTMITDQAYSGQTPVYNDPSTADGKPSISQYIKKNLLVSDNDASNRLYEFLGQDYINEQLQKKGYANVQILHRLGISLTADENRHTNPVKFLSPQGTTLYNQNMQTALRKYPLRADSIGSAFYREGKLIRQPMDFSLKNRIGLADLHTILINLVFPNSEPRAQGFNLSSEDRNFLLKYMSQLPTETMSPPYSADTAAYWPSYCKFLLLGSQKGAIPKNIRIFNKVGDAYGQLTDVAYIVDFEKKIEFFLSATIYCNKDGILNDDHYDYETIGFPFMKQLGQVIYHLELKRKRKIIPDLSPFIFDYHK
;
A
#
# COMPACT_ATOMS: atom_id res chain seq x y z
N MET A 1 -8.19 -42.42 51.42
CA MET A 1 -6.91 -42.62 52.13
C MET A 1 -5.84 -41.93 51.32
N GLY A 2 -5.13 -40.93 51.74
CA GLY A 2 -4.96 -40.19 52.97
C GLY A 2 -4.55 -38.77 52.64
N ILE A 3 -5.06 -37.94 53.37
CA ILE A 3 -4.91 -36.55 53.67
C ILE A 3 -3.48 -36.21 54.05
N ASN A 4 -2.87 -35.11 53.58
CA ASN A 4 -2.09 -34.24 54.46
C ASN A 4 -2.01 -32.80 53.92
N LYS A 5 -2.45 -31.90 54.73
CA LYS A 5 -2.40 -30.43 54.68
C LYS A 5 -1.24 -29.93 55.56
N PRO A 6 -1.05 -28.65 55.80
CA PRO A 6 0.10 -27.82 55.38
C PRO A 6 0.96 -27.37 56.57
N LEU A 7 2.07 -26.74 56.30
CA LEU A 7 2.83 -26.04 57.34
C LEU A 7 3.00 -24.56 56.97
N LEU A 8 2.33 -23.75 57.78
CA LEU A 8 2.40 -22.31 57.87
C LEU A 8 3.62 -21.92 58.69
N VAL A 9 4.52 -21.13 58.18
CA VAL A 9 5.58 -20.50 58.97
C VAL A 9 5.48 -18.98 58.82
N PHE A 10 5.10 -18.34 59.90
CA PHE A 10 5.22 -16.91 60.14
C PHE A 10 6.69 -16.58 60.43
N LEU A 11 7.24 -15.54 59.79
CA LEU A 11 8.40 -14.84 60.30
C LEU A 11 8.20 -13.31 60.19
N LEU A 12 8.54 -12.71 61.31
CA LEU A 12 8.33 -11.31 61.64
C LEU A 12 9.09 -10.31 60.78
N ALA A 13 8.54 -9.15 60.73
CA ALA A 13 9.04 -7.92 60.15
C ALA A 13 10.30 -7.39 60.88
N SER A 14 11.25 -6.87 60.12
CA SER A 14 12.16 -5.83 60.58
C SER A 14 12.20 -4.72 59.50
N THR A 15 11.70 -3.57 59.89
CA THR A 15 11.72 -2.32 59.12
C THR A 15 13.15 -1.75 59.08
N PHE A 16 13.73 -1.74 57.87
CA PHE A 16 14.85 -0.82 57.60
C PHE A 16 14.41 0.14 56.53
N GLY A 17 14.27 1.41 56.91
CA GLY A 17 14.01 2.50 56.00
C GLY A 17 15.22 2.75 55.08
N LEU A 18 15.05 2.48 53.82
CA LEU A 18 15.96 2.95 52.77
C LEU A 18 15.32 4.13 52.05
N VAL A 19 15.93 5.28 52.25
CA VAL A 19 15.67 6.49 51.45
C VAL A 19 16.06 6.19 50.01
N SER A 20 15.08 5.93 49.16
CA SER A 20 15.29 5.77 47.74
C SER A 20 15.35 7.14 47.09
N CYS A 21 16.55 7.60 46.76
CA CYS A 21 16.74 8.67 45.79
C CYS A 21 16.23 8.20 44.43
N SER A 22 15.04 8.63 44.03
CA SER A 22 14.51 8.43 42.67
C SER A 22 15.33 9.26 41.69
N VAL A 23 16.31 8.64 41.05
CA VAL A 23 16.93 9.17 39.83
C VAL A 23 15.92 8.98 38.73
N THR A 24 15.19 10.03 38.39
CA THR A 24 14.39 10.09 37.17
C THR A 24 15.34 9.98 35.97
N LYS A 25 15.43 8.78 35.39
CA LYS A 25 16.03 8.62 34.05
C LYS A 25 15.17 9.44 33.06
N LYS A 26 15.67 10.61 32.69
CA LYS A 26 15.14 11.32 31.51
C LYS A 26 15.31 10.39 30.31
N THR A 27 14.21 9.88 29.80
CA THR A 27 14.18 9.20 28.50
C THR A 27 14.71 10.20 27.46
N PRO A 28 15.74 9.88 26.67
CA PRO A 28 16.22 10.79 25.66
C PRO A 28 15.07 11.08 24.67
N ALA A 29 14.85 12.34 24.34
CA ALA A 29 13.89 12.73 23.33
C ALA A 29 14.19 11.99 22.01
N PRO A 30 13.17 11.55 21.24
CA PRO A 30 13.40 10.89 19.99
C PRO A 30 14.24 11.80 19.08
N VAL A 31 15.39 11.31 18.65
CA VAL A 31 16.27 11.99 17.71
C VAL A 31 15.48 12.11 16.40
N VAL A 32 15.04 13.31 16.08
CA VAL A 32 14.47 13.61 14.76
C VAL A 32 15.61 13.47 13.75
N GLN A 33 15.69 12.29 13.12
CA GLN A 33 16.58 12.11 11.98
C GLN A 33 16.00 12.91 10.83
N THR A 34 16.62 14.06 10.56
CA THR A 34 16.38 14.78 9.31
C THR A 34 16.69 13.84 8.15
N VAL A 35 15.82 13.77 7.14
CA VAL A 35 16.09 13.05 5.90
C VAL A 35 17.42 13.59 5.36
N LYS A 36 18.52 12.85 5.58
CA LYS A 36 19.81 13.17 4.99
C LYS A 36 19.71 12.91 3.52
N VAL A 37 19.51 13.95 2.78
CA VAL A 37 19.46 13.90 1.34
C VAL A 37 20.89 13.71 0.82
N ALA A 38 21.05 12.81 -0.16
CA ALA A 38 22.35 12.51 -0.74
C ALA A 38 23.06 13.77 -1.26
N PRO A 39 24.38 13.93 -1.07
CA PRO A 39 25.10 15.06 -1.60
C PRO A 39 24.96 15.12 -3.12
N VAL A 40 24.68 16.32 -3.63
CA VAL A 40 24.53 16.58 -5.07
C VAL A 40 25.90 16.60 -5.71
N PRO A 41 26.13 15.91 -6.84
CA PRO A 41 27.36 16.07 -7.63
C PRO A 41 27.57 17.53 -8.03
N ALA A 42 28.82 17.96 -8.05
CA ALA A 42 29.18 19.36 -8.32
C ALA A 42 28.94 19.81 -9.77
N GLU A 43 28.89 18.90 -10.70
CA GLU A 43 28.71 19.17 -12.14
C GLU A 43 27.31 18.85 -12.62
N LYS A 44 26.68 19.80 -13.32
CA LYS A 44 25.37 19.63 -13.97
C LYS A 44 25.56 18.84 -15.27
N ALA A 45 25.49 17.53 -15.22
CA ALA A 45 25.28 16.76 -16.44
C ALA A 45 23.91 17.13 -17.07
N ILE A 46 23.87 17.24 -18.38
CA ILE A 46 22.64 17.51 -19.13
C ILE A 46 21.79 16.23 -19.09
N ILE A 47 20.57 16.35 -18.56
CA ILE A 47 19.59 15.24 -18.54
C ILE A 47 18.80 15.29 -19.83
N ARG A 48 18.96 14.28 -20.71
CA ARG A 48 18.23 14.13 -21.97
C ARG A 48 16.81 13.58 -21.67
N LYS A 49 15.82 14.07 -22.40
CA LYS A 49 14.42 13.67 -22.17
C LYS A 49 14.17 12.19 -22.50
N ASP A 50 14.81 11.67 -23.53
CA ASP A 50 14.71 10.27 -24.00
C ASP A 50 15.54 9.27 -23.19
N ALA A 51 16.52 9.76 -22.41
CA ALA A 51 17.35 8.98 -21.50
C ALA A 51 17.35 9.54 -20.07
N PHE A 52 16.20 10.08 -19.66
CA PHE A 52 16.07 10.83 -18.40
C PHE A 52 16.61 10.06 -17.18
N PHE A 53 16.18 8.80 -17.03
CA PHE A 53 16.57 8.01 -15.87
C PHE A 53 18.01 7.50 -15.95
N GLU A 54 18.47 7.13 -17.14
CA GLU A 54 19.86 6.72 -17.37
C GLU A 54 20.83 7.86 -17.02
N ASP A 55 20.53 9.06 -17.51
CA ASP A 55 21.33 10.25 -17.23
C ASP A 55 21.22 10.68 -15.75
N LEU A 56 20.03 10.61 -15.15
CA LEU A 56 19.82 10.97 -13.76
C LEU A 56 20.51 9.97 -12.81
N MET A 57 20.25 8.68 -12.98
CA MET A 57 20.83 7.62 -12.14
C MET A 57 22.34 7.52 -12.34
N GLY A 58 22.84 7.77 -13.55
CA GLY A 58 24.27 7.79 -13.87
C GLY A 58 25.05 8.87 -13.11
N GLN A 59 24.40 9.94 -12.64
CA GLN A 59 25.02 10.96 -11.78
C GLN A 59 25.25 10.47 -10.34
N TYR A 60 24.66 9.33 -9.96
CA TYR A 60 24.74 8.75 -8.61
C TYR A 60 25.16 7.27 -8.66
N PRO A 61 26.36 6.95 -9.23
CA PRO A 61 26.78 5.57 -9.44
C PRO A 61 26.86 4.76 -8.13
N GLN A 62 27.17 5.41 -7.01
CA GLN A 62 27.19 4.79 -5.67
C GLN A 62 25.84 4.20 -5.25
N TYR A 63 24.72 4.65 -5.85
CA TYR A 63 23.37 4.17 -5.53
C TYR A 63 22.79 3.31 -6.66
N PHE A 64 23.11 3.60 -7.93
CA PHE A 64 22.37 3.06 -9.05
C PHE A 64 23.20 2.24 -10.05
N ASP A 65 24.53 2.15 -9.91
CA ASP A 65 25.36 1.38 -10.84
C ASP A 65 24.88 -0.08 -10.98
N GLN A 66 24.59 -0.74 -9.83
CA GLN A 66 24.05 -2.10 -9.83
C GLN A 66 22.65 -2.18 -10.43
N ILE A 67 21.82 -1.17 -10.20
CA ILE A 67 20.46 -1.10 -10.76
C ILE A 67 20.52 -0.97 -12.28
N LEU A 68 21.35 -0.07 -12.80
CA LEU A 68 21.51 0.15 -14.24
C LEU A 68 22.07 -1.10 -14.95
N LYS A 69 23.01 -1.81 -14.33
CA LYS A 69 23.60 -3.04 -14.88
C LYS A 69 22.61 -4.22 -14.89
N ASN A 70 21.77 -4.34 -13.86
CA ASN A 70 20.90 -5.52 -13.66
C ASN A 70 19.41 -5.22 -13.87
N HIS A 71 19.03 -4.08 -14.42
CA HIS A 71 17.64 -3.62 -14.50
C HIS A 71 16.69 -4.59 -15.21
N LYS A 72 17.21 -5.38 -16.17
CA LYS A 72 16.41 -6.37 -16.91
C LYS A 72 16.12 -7.60 -16.06
N ASP A 73 17.13 -8.12 -15.37
CA ASP A 73 17.02 -9.32 -14.53
C ASP A 73 16.21 -9.03 -13.28
N TRP A 74 16.41 -7.84 -12.69
CA TRP A 74 15.63 -7.37 -11.53
C TRP A 74 14.30 -6.76 -11.92
N ASN A 75 13.90 -6.83 -13.18
CA ASN A 75 12.62 -6.30 -13.70
C ASN A 75 12.30 -4.89 -13.18
N VAL A 76 13.32 -4.02 -13.12
CA VAL A 76 13.15 -2.64 -12.66
C VAL A 76 12.32 -1.87 -13.66
N GLN A 77 11.22 -1.26 -13.19
CA GLN A 77 10.42 -0.34 -13.97
C GLN A 77 10.14 0.91 -13.13
N ILE A 78 10.23 2.10 -13.74
CA ILE A 78 10.03 3.38 -13.05
C ILE A 78 9.14 4.27 -13.91
N ILE A 79 8.23 5.01 -13.26
CA ILE A 79 7.49 6.13 -13.87
C ILE A 79 7.59 7.32 -12.92
N TYR A 80 8.04 8.45 -13.46
CA TYR A 80 8.00 9.74 -12.79
C TYR A 80 7.14 10.70 -13.58
N THR A 81 6.20 11.37 -12.91
CA THR A 81 5.37 12.41 -13.50
C THR A 81 5.60 13.72 -12.75
N ALA A 82 6.25 14.66 -13.43
CA ALA A 82 6.34 16.03 -12.97
C ALA A 82 4.96 16.70 -13.10
N VAL A 83 4.52 17.38 -12.05
CA VAL A 83 3.26 18.10 -12.03
C VAL A 83 3.53 19.60 -12.11
N ASP A 84 3.04 20.23 -13.15
CA ASP A 84 2.93 21.68 -13.27
C ASP A 84 1.46 22.10 -13.17
N ARG A 85 1.22 23.41 -13.05
CA ARG A 85 -0.14 23.97 -13.01
C ARG A 85 -0.37 24.90 -14.21
N ALA A 86 -1.54 24.74 -14.85
CA ALA A 86 -2.04 25.72 -15.80
C ALA A 86 -2.56 26.96 -15.08
N SER A 87 -2.83 28.04 -15.81
CA SER A 87 -3.33 29.31 -15.25
C SER A 87 -4.65 29.17 -14.48
N ASN A 88 -5.45 28.17 -14.81
CA ASN A 88 -6.71 27.83 -14.12
C ASN A 88 -6.52 26.87 -12.93
N GLY A 89 -5.27 26.55 -12.54
CA GLY A 89 -4.94 25.63 -11.46
C GLY A 89 -4.98 24.15 -11.81
N ASN A 90 -5.42 23.77 -13.02
CA ASN A 90 -5.44 22.36 -13.42
C ASN A 90 -4.02 21.78 -13.55
N PRO A 91 -3.84 20.49 -13.22
CA PRO A 91 -2.55 19.84 -13.37
C PRO A 91 -2.15 19.68 -14.84
N VAL A 92 -0.85 19.83 -15.10
CA VAL A 92 -0.22 19.58 -16.39
C VAL A 92 0.90 18.58 -16.15
N PHE A 93 0.84 17.42 -16.79
CA PHE A 93 1.75 16.30 -16.53
C PHE A 93 2.85 16.20 -17.57
N THR A 94 4.09 15.97 -17.10
CA THR A 94 5.20 15.55 -17.94
C THR A 94 5.71 14.21 -17.42
N ASN A 95 5.59 13.17 -18.26
CA ASN A 95 5.89 11.81 -17.90
C ASN A 95 7.28 11.41 -18.37
N TYR A 96 8.02 10.70 -17.52
CA TYR A 96 9.28 10.02 -17.78
C TYR A 96 9.17 8.57 -17.33
N SER A 97 9.77 7.65 -18.07
CA SER A 97 9.75 6.23 -17.71
C SER A 97 11.11 5.58 -17.95
N PHE A 98 11.40 4.54 -17.17
CA PHE A 98 12.58 3.69 -17.35
C PHE A 98 12.14 2.24 -17.46
N ASN A 99 12.59 1.55 -18.48
CA ASN A 99 12.37 0.12 -18.75
C ASN A 99 10.89 -0.30 -18.60
N LEU A 100 9.95 0.63 -18.81
CA LEU A 100 8.51 0.36 -18.69
C LEU A 100 8.06 -0.62 -19.77
N ASN A 101 7.57 -1.80 -19.35
CA ASN A 101 7.09 -2.83 -20.25
C ASN A 101 5.78 -3.43 -19.72
N PRO A 102 4.63 -3.05 -20.28
CA PRO A 102 3.32 -3.57 -19.85
C PRO A 102 3.12 -5.06 -20.13
N ALA A 103 3.92 -5.66 -21.03
CA ALA A 103 3.88 -7.09 -21.31
C ALA A 103 4.65 -7.91 -20.27
N LYS A 104 5.70 -7.34 -19.66
CA LYS A 104 6.51 -8.05 -18.66
C LYS A 104 5.78 -8.12 -17.33
N TYR A 105 5.48 -9.34 -16.91
CA TYR A 105 4.78 -9.61 -15.65
C TYR A 105 5.67 -9.29 -14.43
N PHE A 106 5.07 -8.71 -13.42
CA PHE A 106 5.50 -8.74 -12.04
C PHE A 106 4.29 -9.02 -11.13
N TYR A 107 4.50 -9.66 -10.00
CA TYR A 107 3.42 -9.89 -9.06
C TYR A 107 3.12 -8.59 -8.28
N PRO A 108 1.89 -8.04 -8.40
CA PRO A 108 1.58 -6.72 -7.85
C PRO A 108 1.45 -6.71 -6.32
N ALA A 109 1.39 -7.87 -5.69
CA ALA A 109 1.22 -8.03 -4.25
C ALA A 109 0.10 -7.12 -3.71
N SER A 110 0.36 -6.38 -2.64
CA SER A 110 -0.62 -5.52 -1.98
C SER A 110 -0.99 -4.23 -2.73
N THR A 111 -0.37 -3.92 -3.87
CA THR A 111 -0.78 -2.74 -4.66
C THR A 111 -2.19 -2.86 -5.21
N VAL A 112 -2.72 -4.08 -5.41
CA VAL A 112 -4.11 -4.33 -5.82
C VAL A 112 -5.15 -3.81 -4.81
N LYS A 113 -4.75 -3.56 -3.56
CA LYS A 113 -5.60 -3.00 -2.51
C LYS A 113 -6.02 -1.56 -2.81
N LEU A 114 -5.25 -0.82 -3.60
CA LEU A 114 -5.62 0.53 -4.03
C LEU A 114 -6.90 0.51 -4.88
N PRO A 115 -6.97 -0.15 -6.04
CA PRO A 115 -8.21 -0.22 -6.79
C PRO A 115 -9.34 -0.93 -6.04
N ILE A 116 -9.07 -1.94 -5.21
CA ILE A 116 -10.10 -2.61 -4.38
C ILE A 116 -10.74 -1.61 -3.42
N SER A 117 -9.95 -0.78 -2.72
CA SER A 117 -10.47 0.23 -1.78
C SER A 117 -11.30 1.30 -2.51
N ILE A 118 -10.86 1.76 -3.67
CA ILE A 118 -11.58 2.73 -4.50
C ILE A 118 -12.92 2.16 -4.98
N LEU A 119 -12.91 0.93 -5.52
CA LEU A 119 -14.10 0.29 -6.06
C LEU A 119 -15.13 -0.07 -4.97
N ALA A 120 -14.69 -0.34 -3.74
CA ALA A 120 -15.61 -0.57 -2.63
C ALA A 120 -16.48 0.65 -2.34
N LEU A 121 -15.91 1.85 -2.33
CA LEU A 121 -16.66 3.09 -2.19
C LEU A 121 -17.51 3.38 -3.43
N GLN A 122 -16.98 3.17 -4.63
CA GLN A 122 -17.76 3.31 -5.86
C GLN A 122 -19.00 2.41 -5.85
N LYS A 123 -18.87 1.14 -5.47
CA LYS A 123 -20.01 0.21 -5.40
C LYS A 123 -21.04 0.67 -4.38
N LEU A 124 -20.62 1.14 -3.20
CA LEU A 124 -21.56 1.73 -2.22
C LEU A 124 -22.36 2.88 -2.82
N ASN A 125 -21.70 3.80 -3.51
CA ASN A 125 -22.35 4.95 -4.16
C ASN A 125 -23.34 4.50 -5.26
N GLU A 126 -23.03 3.41 -5.96
CA GLU A 126 -23.89 2.84 -7.01
C GLU A 126 -25.14 2.18 -6.46
N LEU A 127 -25.11 1.62 -5.23
CA LEU A 127 -26.26 0.98 -4.59
C LEU A 127 -27.38 1.97 -4.29
N LYS A 128 -27.09 3.23 -3.99
CA LYS A 128 -28.06 4.31 -3.72
C LYS A 128 -29.12 3.97 -2.65
N ILE A 129 -28.72 3.22 -1.62
CA ILE A 129 -29.58 2.78 -0.53
C ILE A 129 -29.56 3.82 0.59
N ALA A 130 -30.72 4.31 0.99
CA ALA A 130 -30.83 5.28 2.09
C ALA A 130 -30.29 4.71 3.41
N GLY A 131 -29.41 5.46 4.09
CA GLY A 131 -28.80 5.05 5.35
C GLY A 131 -27.61 4.07 5.19
N LEU A 132 -27.26 3.69 3.96
CA LEU A 132 -26.07 2.88 3.68
C LEU A 132 -24.90 3.78 3.31
N ASP A 133 -23.85 3.76 4.13
CA ASP A 133 -22.61 4.46 3.89
C ASP A 133 -21.38 3.59 4.22
N ARG A 134 -20.16 4.14 4.07
CA ARG A 134 -18.90 3.43 4.36
C ARG A 134 -18.73 3.03 5.84
N ASN A 135 -19.46 3.65 6.77
CA ASN A 135 -19.38 3.36 8.20
C ASN A 135 -20.44 2.36 8.66
N THR A 136 -21.40 2.03 7.79
CA THR A 136 -22.44 1.05 8.07
C THR A 136 -21.81 -0.31 8.40
N THR A 137 -22.31 -0.97 9.45
CA THR A 137 -21.84 -2.30 9.87
C THR A 137 -21.96 -3.30 8.73
N MET A 138 -20.82 -3.91 8.35
CA MET A 138 -20.74 -4.91 7.29
C MET A 138 -20.43 -6.28 7.87
N ILE A 139 -21.43 -7.14 7.93
CA ILE A 139 -21.27 -8.55 8.33
C ILE A 139 -20.91 -9.39 7.12
N THR A 140 -19.93 -10.29 7.29
CA THR A 140 -19.53 -11.27 6.28
C THR A 140 -19.89 -12.66 6.79
N ASP A 141 -20.74 -13.37 6.09
CA ASP A 141 -21.10 -14.77 6.37
C ASP A 141 -20.21 -15.73 5.55
N GLN A 142 -20.41 -17.03 5.70
CA GLN A 142 -19.78 -18.05 4.86
C GLN A 142 -20.85 -18.93 4.19
N ALA A 143 -20.58 -19.36 2.96
CA ALA A 143 -21.47 -20.23 2.17
C ALA A 143 -20.72 -21.19 1.22
N TYR A 144 -19.39 -21.16 1.21
CA TYR A 144 -18.56 -22.01 0.35
C TYR A 144 -17.27 -22.45 1.05
N SER A 145 -16.58 -23.46 0.49
CA SER A 145 -15.28 -23.92 0.98
C SER A 145 -14.26 -22.79 1.06
N GLY A 146 -13.39 -22.84 2.06
CA GLY A 146 -12.31 -21.86 2.27
C GLY A 146 -12.76 -20.47 2.75
N GLN A 147 -14.06 -20.21 2.86
CA GLN A 147 -14.59 -18.93 3.36
C GLN A 147 -14.56 -18.88 4.89
N THR A 148 -14.32 -17.69 5.44
CA THR A 148 -14.38 -17.41 6.88
C THR A 148 -15.36 -16.26 7.14
N PRO A 149 -16.25 -16.38 8.19
CA PRO A 149 -17.17 -15.31 8.54
C PRO A 149 -16.48 -14.21 9.34
N VAL A 150 -17.03 -12.98 9.32
CA VAL A 150 -16.63 -11.87 10.19
C VAL A 150 -17.87 -11.15 10.71
N TYR A 151 -18.04 -11.14 12.04
CA TYR A 151 -19.18 -10.54 12.73
C TYR A 151 -18.78 -9.36 13.61
N ASN A 152 -17.49 -9.23 13.95
CA ASN A 152 -16.96 -8.16 14.79
C ASN A 152 -15.57 -7.70 14.32
N ASP A 153 -15.16 -6.52 14.78
CA ASP A 153 -13.81 -5.99 14.58
C ASP A 153 -13.32 -5.31 15.87
N PRO A 154 -12.46 -5.96 16.65
CA PRO A 154 -12.00 -5.43 17.94
C PRO A 154 -11.14 -4.15 17.80
N SER A 155 -10.76 -3.77 16.59
CA SER A 155 -10.02 -2.52 16.33
C SER A 155 -10.89 -1.29 16.21
N THR A 156 -12.23 -1.44 16.33
CA THR A 156 -13.19 -0.34 16.37
C THR A 156 -13.74 -0.13 17.78
N ALA A 157 -14.16 1.08 18.09
CA ALA A 157 -14.70 1.40 19.42
C ALA A 157 -16.03 0.68 19.72
N ASP A 158 -16.83 0.42 18.69
CA ASP A 158 -18.13 -0.27 18.80
C ASP A 158 -18.04 -1.78 18.50
N GLY A 159 -16.83 -2.29 18.23
CA GLY A 159 -16.60 -3.69 17.90
C GLY A 159 -17.15 -4.12 16.54
N LYS A 160 -17.57 -3.20 15.67
CA LYS A 160 -18.25 -3.52 14.41
C LYS A 160 -17.38 -3.32 13.17
N PRO A 161 -17.37 -4.29 12.24
CA PRO A 161 -16.66 -4.16 10.99
C PRO A 161 -17.41 -3.24 10.02
N SER A 162 -16.68 -2.51 9.17
CA SER A 162 -17.24 -1.63 8.14
C SER A 162 -16.27 -1.46 6.97
N ILE A 163 -16.78 -1.00 5.83
CA ILE A 163 -15.94 -0.68 4.67
C ILE A 163 -14.89 0.37 5.02
N SER A 164 -15.26 1.40 5.80
CA SER A 164 -14.31 2.42 6.21
C SER A 164 -13.16 1.84 7.04
N GLN A 165 -13.45 0.93 7.96
CA GLN A 165 -12.42 0.30 8.79
C GLN A 165 -11.49 -0.60 7.96
N TYR A 166 -12.04 -1.38 7.02
CA TYR A 166 -11.23 -2.20 6.12
C TYR A 166 -10.32 -1.35 5.22
N ILE A 167 -10.82 -0.23 4.70
CA ILE A 167 -10.00 0.70 3.90
C ILE A 167 -8.87 1.31 4.74
N LYS A 168 -9.15 1.72 5.99
CA LYS A 168 -8.11 2.21 6.91
C LYS A 168 -6.99 1.18 7.09
N LYS A 169 -7.32 -0.07 7.42
CA LYS A 169 -6.37 -1.17 7.58
C LYS A 169 -5.57 -1.42 6.29
N ASN A 170 -6.23 -1.39 5.14
CA ASN A 170 -5.59 -1.55 3.83
C ASN A 170 -4.53 -0.49 3.54
N LEU A 171 -4.85 0.77 3.84
CA LEU A 171 -4.01 1.90 3.45
C LEU A 171 -2.92 2.21 4.47
N LEU A 172 -3.19 1.99 5.77
CA LEU A 172 -2.23 2.26 6.86
C LEU A 172 -1.16 1.19 7.00
N VAL A 173 -1.57 -0.09 7.02
CA VAL A 173 -0.66 -1.21 7.31
C VAL A 173 -0.74 -2.35 6.29
N SER A 174 -1.47 -2.14 5.21
CA SER A 174 -1.57 -3.15 4.14
C SER A 174 -2.16 -4.50 4.59
N ASP A 175 -3.17 -4.48 5.46
CA ASP A 175 -3.83 -5.65 6.03
C ASP A 175 -4.47 -6.54 4.95
N ASN A 176 -4.16 -7.85 4.96
CA ASN A 176 -4.65 -8.79 3.95
C ASN A 176 -6.11 -9.20 4.21
N ASP A 177 -6.50 -9.43 5.46
CA ASP A 177 -7.88 -9.81 5.78
C ASP A 177 -8.85 -8.68 5.43
N ALA A 178 -8.55 -7.44 5.81
CA ALA A 178 -9.34 -6.28 5.44
C ALA A 178 -9.53 -6.16 3.92
N SER A 179 -8.48 -6.42 3.13
CA SER A 179 -8.57 -6.45 1.67
C SER A 179 -9.49 -7.57 1.17
N ASN A 180 -9.40 -8.74 1.79
CA ASN A 180 -10.21 -9.88 1.42
C ASN A 180 -11.71 -9.61 1.67
N ARG A 181 -12.06 -8.93 2.79
CA ARG A 181 -13.45 -8.53 3.05
C ARG A 181 -13.99 -7.55 1.99
N LEU A 182 -13.17 -6.60 1.54
CA LEU A 182 -13.56 -5.72 0.42
C LEU A 182 -13.68 -6.48 -0.91
N TYR A 183 -12.78 -7.44 -1.18
CA TYR A 183 -12.88 -8.32 -2.36
C TYR A 183 -14.19 -9.13 -2.34
N GLU A 184 -14.59 -9.65 -1.20
CA GLU A 184 -15.83 -10.42 -1.01
C GLU A 184 -17.08 -9.57 -1.23
N PHE A 185 -17.09 -8.33 -0.75
CA PHE A 185 -18.17 -7.39 -1.05
C PHE A 185 -18.24 -7.04 -2.54
N LEU A 186 -17.10 -6.83 -3.17
CA LEU A 186 -17.03 -6.45 -4.59
C LEU A 186 -17.42 -7.60 -5.52
N GLY A 187 -16.83 -8.78 -5.30
CA GLY A 187 -16.87 -9.90 -6.23
C GLY A 187 -15.82 -9.77 -7.35
N GLN A 188 -15.26 -10.91 -7.77
CA GLN A 188 -14.19 -10.96 -8.77
C GLN A 188 -14.60 -10.33 -10.10
N ASP A 189 -15.81 -10.62 -10.57
CA ASP A 189 -16.30 -10.10 -11.86
C ASP A 189 -16.46 -8.58 -11.83
N TYR A 190 -17.08 -8.02 -10.77
CA TYR A 190 -17.25 -6.58 -10.62
C TYR A 190 -15.91 -5.84 -10.63
N ILE A 191 -14.93 -6.32 -9.85
CA ILE A 191 -13.59 -5.68 -9.78
C ILE A 191 -12.99 -5.56 -11.18
N ASN A 192 -12.91 -6.66 -11.90
CA ASN A 192 -12.23 -6.70 -13.19
C ASN A 192 -13.03 -5.98 -14.29
N GLU A 193 -14.35 -6.11 -14.27
CA GLU A 193 -15.22 -5.43 -15.22
C GLU A 193 -15.15 -3.91 -15.10
N GLN A 194 -15.21 -3.39 -13.85
CA GLN A 194 -15.12 -1.96 -13.61
C GLN A 194 -13.76 -1.38 -14.03
N LEU A 195 -12.67 -2.08 -13.72
CA LEU A 195 -11.34 -1.65 -14.12
C LEU A 195 -11.17 -1.67 -15.65
N GLN A 196 -11.65 -2.71 -16.32
CA GLN A 196 -11.56 -2.79 -17.79
C GLN A 196 -12.45 -1.76 -18.50
N LYS A 197 -13.66 -1.52 -18.00
CA LYS A 197 -14.54 -0.44 -18.52
C LYS A 197 -13.90 0.94 -18.39
N LYS A 198 -13.07 1.14 -17.38
CA LYS A 198 -12.33 2.38 -17.15
C LYS A 198 -11.03 2.52 -17.97
N GLY A 199 -10.68 1.53 -18.80
CA GLY A 199 -9.51 1.57 -19.66
C GLY A 199 -8.31 0.75 -19.17
N TYR A 200 -8.39 0.09 -18.01
CA TYR A 200 -7.33 -0.78 -17.46
C TYR A 200 -7.48 -2.21 -18.00
N ALA A 201 -7.27 -2.37 -19.30
CA ALA A 201 -7.66 -3.59 -20.05
C ALA A 201 -6.92 -4.87 -19.62
N ASN A 202 -5.68 -4.74 -19.15
CA ASN A 202 -4.83 -5.88 -18.81
C ASN A 202 -4.87 -6.29 -17.34
N VAL A 203 -5.74 -5.66 -16.55
CA VAL A 203 -5.88 -5.97 -15.13
C VAL A 203 -6.66 -7.27 -14.94
N GLN A 204 -6.14 -8.14 -14.08
CA GLN A 204 -6.78 -9.37 -13.62
C GLN A 204 -6.55 -9.51 -12.12
N ILE A 205 -7.54 -9.19 -11.30
CA ILE A 205 -7.53 -9.40 -9.84
C ILE A 205 -8.38 -10.64 -9.57
N LEU A 206 -7.71 -11.77 -9.37
CA LEU A 206 -8.32 -13.10 -9.43
C LEU A 206 -8.40 -13.82 -8.08
N HIS A 207 -7.64 -13.35 -7.08
CA HIS A 207 -7.58 -14.05 -5.80
C HIS A 207 -7.41 -13.11 -4.60
N ARG A 208 -7.84 -13.59 -3.44
CA ARG A 208 -7.59 -13.02 -2.12
C ARG A 208 -6.09 -13.06 -1.78
N LEU A 209 -5.67 -12.26 -0.82
CA LEU A 209 -4.28 -12.12 -0.40
C LEU A 209 -4.00 -12.82 0.93
N GLY A 210 -2.79 -13.38 1.09
CA GLY A 210 -2.33 -13.97 2.35
C GLY A 210 -3.09 -15.23 2.80
N ILE A 211 -3.87 -15.84 1.91
CA ILE A 211 -4.62 -17.07 2.15
C ILE A 211 -4.46 -18.01 0.97
N SER A 212 -4.30 -19.31 1.25
CA SER A 212 -4.16 -20.34 0.22
C SER A 212 -5.54 -20.86 -0.16
N LEU A 213 -6.07 -20.38 -1.28
CA LEU A 213 -7.33 -20.80 -1.87
C LEU A 213 -7.11 -21.26 -3.31
N THR A 214 -7.90 -22.22 -3.75
CA THR A 214 -7.97 -22.64 -5.15
C THR A 214 -8.53 -21.54 -6.04
N ALA A 215 -8.35 -21.66 -7.35
CA ALA A 215 -8.97 -20.75 -8.31
C ALA A 215 -10.51 -20.77 -8.21
N ASP A 216 -11.10 -21.92 -7.95
CA ASP A 216 -12.54 -22.06 -7.76
C ASP A 216 -13.01 -21.35 -6.48
N GLU A 217 -12.39 -21.57 -5.34
CA GLU A 217 -12.71 -20.90 -4.08
C GLU A 217 -12.59 -19.37 -4.18
N ASN A 218 -11.63 -18.86 -4.94
CA ASN A 218 -11.49 -17.42 -5.19
C ASN A 218 -12.61 -16.84 -6.06
N ARG A 219 -13.28 -17.65 -6.88
CA ARG A 219 -14.43 -17.22 -7.68
C ARG A 219 -15.73 -17.12 -6.86
N HIS A 220 -15.79 -17.79 -5.72
CA HIS A 220 -16.94 -17.78 -4.81
C HIS A 220 -16.68 -16.77 -3.69
N THR A 221 -17.46 -15.68 -3.63
CA THR A 221 -17.32 -14.66 -2.59
C THR A 221 -18.40 -14.83 -1.53
N ASN A 222 -18.04 -14.48 -0.31
CA ASN A 222 -18.91 -14.61 0.87
C ASN A 222 -20.23 -13.83 0.71
N PRO A 223 -21.33 -14.29 1.33
CA PRO A 223 -22.49 -13.45 1.55
C PRO A 223 -22.14 -12.26 2.44
N VAL A 224 -22.69 -11.08 2.13
CA VAL A 224 -22.43 -9.85 2.88
C VAL A 224 -23.76 -9.17 3.25
N LYS A 225 -23.88 -8.70 4.51
CA LYS A 225 -25.02 -7.94 4.99
C LYS A 225 -24.58 -6.60 5.56
N PHE A 226 -25.33 -5.57 5.26
CA PHE A 226 -25.17 -4.27 5.90
C PHE A 226 -26.33 -4.03 6.87
N LEU A 227 -25.99 -3.67 8.10
CA LEU A 227 -26.96 -3.50 9.19
C LEU A 227 -27.03 -2.04 9.64
N SER A 228 -28.26 -1.56 9.87
CA SER A 228 -28.47 -0.28 10.54
C SER A 228 -27.94 -0.32 11.99
N PRO A 229 -27.80 0.82 12.68
CA PRO A 229 -27.44 0.85 14.10
C PRO A 229 -28.39 0.03 14.99
N GLN A 230 -29.64 -0.15 14.57
CA GLN A 230 -30.67 -0.94 15.28
C GLN A 230 -30.63 -2.43 14.92
N GLY A 231 -29.68 -2.86 14.06
CA GLY A 231 -29.54 -4.25 13.62
C GLY A 231 -30.47 -4.67 12.47
N THR A 232 -31.22 -3.74 11.88
CA THR A 232 -32.03 -4.02 10.69
C THR A 232 -31.20 -4.15 9.46
N THR A 233 -31.42 -5.16 8.62
CA THR A 233 -30.72 -5.32 7.35
C THR A 233 -31.11 -4.23 6.36
N LEU A 234 -30.14 -3.40 5.96
CA LEU A 234 -30.28 -2.38 4.92
C LEU A 234 -30.02 -2.94 3.53
N TYR A 235 -29.03 -3.85 3.43
CA TYR A 235 -28.66 -4.49 2.18
C TYR A 235 -28.17 -5.92 2.44
N ASN A 236 -28.55 -6.84 1.58
CA ASN A 236 -28.09 -8.23 1.62
C ASN A 236 -27.57 -8.63 0.24
N GLN A 237 -26.35 -9.12 0.20
CA GLN A 237 -25.70 -9.70 -0.97
C GLN A 237 -25.46 -11.18 -0.71
N ASN A 238 -26.12 -12.04 -1.48
CA ASN A 238 -25.85 -13.47 -1.43
C ASN A 238 -24.42 -13.76 -1.93
N MET A 239 -23.93 -14.97 -1.66
CA MET A 239 -22.72 -15.50 -2.27
C MET A 239 -22.72 -15.23 -3.78
N GLN A 240 -21.61 -14.69 -4.29
CA GLN A 240 -21.46 -14.49 -5.72
C GLN A 240 -20.48 -15.51 -6.28
N THR A 241 -20.76 -16.01 -7.47
CA THR A 241 -19.87 -16.88 -8.24
C THR A 241 -19.43 -16.12 -9.48
N ALA A 242 -18.14 -15.88 -9.62
CA ALA A 242 -17.60 -15.23 -10.82
C ALA A 242 -17.73 -16.15 -12.03
N LEU A 243 -18.33 -15.65 -13.10
CA LEU A 243 -18.58 -16.38 -14.36
C LEU A 243 -17.63 -15.98 -15.46
N ARG A 244 -16.95 -14.82 -15.31
CA ARG A 244 -16.07 -14.29 -16.34
C ARG A 244 -14.90 -15.22 -16.61
N LYS A 245 -14.62 -15.42 -17.91
CA LYS A 245 -13.41 -16.10 -18.39
C LYS A 245 -12.36 -15.05 -18.72
N TYR A 246 -11.14 -15.29 -18.26
CA TYR A 246 -10.00 -14.41 -18.52
C TYR A 246 -9.09 -15.04 -19.58
N PRO A 247 -8.38 -14.23 -20.39
CA PRO A 247 -7.35 -14.75 -21.29
C PRO A 247 -6.33 -15.58 -20.51
N LEU A 248 -5.98 -16.72 -21.09
CA LEU A 248 -4.92 -17.57 -20.53
C LEU A 248 -3.59 -16.82 -20.57
N ARG A 249 -2.82 -16.96 -19.52
CA ARG A 249 -1.47 -16.41 -19.39
C ARG A 249 -0.48 -17.53 -19.12
N ALA A 250 0.79 -17.26 -19.41
CA ALA A 250 1.91 -18.16 -19.11
C ALA A 250 2.97 -17.44 -18.29
N ASP A 251 2.51 -16.68 -17.27
CA ASP A 251 3.42 -15.94 -16.40
C ASP A 251 4.10 -16.89 -15.41
N SER A 252 5.42 -16.80 -15.28
CA SER A 252 6.21 -17.57 -14.33
C SER A 252 7.31 -16.70 -13.73
N ILE A 253 7.71 -16.99 -12.49
CA ILE A 253 8.75 -16.26 -11.76
C ILE A 253 9.69 -17.25 -11.07
N GLY A 254 10.97 -16.86 -10.97
CA GLY A 254 12.02 -17.62 -10.30
C GLY A 254 12.54 -18.79 -11.12
N SER A 255 13.39 -19.59 -10.51
CA SER A 255 13.98 -20.83 -11.05
C SER A 255 13.53 -22.06 -10.24
N ALA A 256 13.14 -21.84 -8.97
CA ALA A 256 12.65 -22.86 -8.05
C ALA A 256 11.72 -22.22 -7.01
N PHE A 257 10.97 -23.03 -6.26
CA PHE A 257 10.15 -22.57 -5.15
C PHE A 257 9.93 -23.67 -4.11
N TYR A 258 9.69 -23.27 -2.86
CA TYR A 258 9.25 -24.20 -1.82
C TYR A 258 7.72 -24.34 -1.81
N ARG A 259 7.25 -25.60 -1.67
CA ARG A 259 5.85 -25.96 -1.43
C ARG A 259 5.82 -27.08 -0.39
N GLU A 260 5.14 -26.85 0.73
CA GLU A 260 5.03 -27.82 1.83
C GLU A 260 6.40 -28.36 2.29
N GLY A 261 7.39 -27.44 2.41
CA GLY A 261 8.75 -27.75 2.81
C GLY A 261 9.61 -28.46 1.77
N LYS A 262 9.10 -28.72 0.57
CA LYS A 262 9.83 -29.35 -0.53
C LYS A 262 10.26 -28.35 -1.58
N LEU A 263 11.54 -28.39 -1.99
CA LEU A 263 12.08 -27.58 -3.09
C LEU A 263 11.66 -28.19 -4.44
N ILE A 264 10.93 -27.41 -5.23
CA ILE A 264 10.51 -27.74 -6.58
C ILE A 264 11.38 -26.95 -7.56
N ARG A 265 12.21 -27.64 -8.36
CA ARG A 265 13.19 -27.05 -9.28
C ARG A 265 12.56 -26.75 -10.64
N GLN A 266 11.65 -25.78 -10.65
CA GLN A 266 11.05 -25.17 -11.84
C GLN A 266 10.51 -23.78 -11.50
N PRO A 267 10.33 -22.87 -12.47
CA PRO A 267 9.67 -21.61 -12.22
C PRO A 267 8.29 -21.78 -11.59
N MET A 268 7.92 -20.92 -10.65
CA MET A 268 6.57 -20.92 -10.06
C MET A 268 5.58 -20.31 -11.05
N ASP A 269 4.44 -20.97 -11.25
CA ASP A 269 3.36 -20.49 -12.11
C ASP A 269 2.55 -19.37 -11.46
N PHE A 270 2.46 -18.24 -12.14
CA PHE A 270 1.69 -17.04 -11.78
C PHE A 270 0.52 -16.77 -12.73
N SER A 271 0.19 -17.70 -13.63
CA SER A 271 -0.82 -17.51 -14.67
C SER A 271 -2.21 -17.21 -14.11
N LEU A 272 -2.53 -17.74 -12.91
CA LEU A 272 -3.78 -17.50 -12.18
C LEU A 272 -3.62 -16.52 -11.00
N LYS A 273 -2.46 -15.85 -10.87
CA LYS A 273 -2.24 -14.83 -9.85
C LYS A 273 -2.71 -13.45 -10.32
N ASN A 274 -2.86 -12.54 -9.37
CA ASN A 274 -3.23 -11.16 -9.66
C ASN A 274 -2.24 -10.51 -10.65
N ARG A 275 -2.76 -9.66 -11.54
CA ARG A 275 -2.00 -8.88 -12.51
C ARG A 275 -2.53 -7.46 -12.56
N ILE A 276 -1.64 -6.50 -12.46
CA ILE A 276 -1.85 -5.09 -12.77
C ILE A 276 -0.50 -4.47 -13.15
N GLY A 277 -0.44 -3.74 -14.25
CA GLY A 277 0.79 -3.11 -14.70
C GLY A 277 1.15 -1.85 -13.89
N LEU A 278 2.43 -1.48 -13.86
CA LEU A 278 2.89 -0.28 -13.17
C LEU A 278 2.23 0.99 -13.74
N ALA A 279 2.06 1.06 -15.06
CA ALA A 279 1.38 2.17 -15.71
C ALA A 279 -0.09 2.28 -15.30
N ASP A 280 -0.79 1.14 -15.16
CA ASP A 280 -2.19 1.13 -14.71
C ASP A 280 -2.30 1.61 -13.25
N LEU A 281 -1.44 1.12 -12.36
CA LEU A 281 -1.37 1.55 -10.96
C LEU A 281 -1.08 3.05 -10.85
N HIS A 282 -0.12 3.54 -11.61
CA HIS A 282 0.25 4.97 -11.67
C HIS A 282 -0.92 5.84 -12.14
N THR A 283 -1.61 5.42 -13.21
CA THR A 283 -2.78 6.11 -13.75
C THR A 283 -3.97 6.08 -12.79
N ILE A 284 -4.21 4.94 -12.09
CA ILE A 284 -5.23 4.84 -11.03
C ILE A 284 -4.97 5.89 -9.95
N LEU A 285 -3.71 6.01 -9.51
CA LEU A 285 -3.35 7.00 -8.49
C LEU A 285 -3.54 8.45 -9.00
N ILE A 286 -3.13 8.75 -10.23
CA ILE A 286 -3.37 10.09 -10.83
C ILE A 286 -4.87 10.40 -10.86
N ASN A 287 -5.71 9.46 -11.31
CA ASN A 287 -7.17 9.66 -11.38
C ASN A 287 -7.85 9.75 -10.00
N LEU A 288 -7.24 9.20 -8.95
CA LEU A 288 -7.70 9.40 -7.59
C LEU A 288 -7.35 10.81 -7.07
N VAL A 289 -6.12 11.25 -7.30
CA VAL A 289 -5.61 12.56 -6.83
C VAL A 289 -6.21 13.70 -7.64
N PHE A 290 -6.22 13.58 -8.96
CA PHE A 290 -6.72 14.56 -9.92
C PHE A 290 -7.78 13.93 -10.84
N PRO A 291 -9.05 13.89 -10.42
CA PRO A 291 -10.10 13.24 -11.19
C PRO A 291 -10.22 13.79 -12.61
N ASN A 292 -10.40 12.89 -13.58
CA ASN A 292 -10.59 13.20 -15.00
C ASN A 292 -9.44 13.98 -15.67
N SER A 293 -8.24 13.96 -15.07
CA SER A 293 -7.06 14.63 -15.64
C SER A 293 -6.20 13.72 -16.52
N GLU A 294 -6.40 12.41 -16.46
CA GLU A 294 -5.70 11.43 -17.29
C GLU A 294 -6.61 10.92 -18.43
N PRO A 295 -6.31 11.29 -19.68
CA PRO A 295 -7.23 11.00 -20.80
C PRO A 295 -7.32 9.52 -21.20
N ARG A 296 -6.34 8.69 -20.75
CA ARG A 296 -6.30 7.26 -21.10
C ARG A 296 -7.25 6.39 -20.29
N ALA A 297 -7.80 6.92 -19.20
CA ALA A 297 -8.66 6.14 -18.31
C ALA A 297 -9.79 7.01 -17.72
N GLN A 298 -10.96 6.40 -17.56
CA GLN A 298 -12.09 7.06 -16.92
C GLN A 298 -11.87 7.17 -15.40
N GLY A 299 -12.34 8.27 -14.82
CA GLY A 299 -12.36 8.49 -13.38
C GLY A 299 -13.28 7.51 -12.64
N PHE A 300 -13.14 7.46 -11.32
CA PHE A 300 -13.98 6.66 -10.42
C PHE A 300 -15.19 7.45 -9.95
N ASN A 301 -16.32 6.76 -9.78
CA ASN A 301 -17.55 7.36 -9.23
C ASN A 301 -17.41 7.49 -7.70
N LEU A 302 -16.70 8.53 -7.26
CA LEU A 302 -16.48 8.85 -5.87
C LEU A 302 -17.03 10.23 -5.55
N SER A 303 -17.65 10.39 -4.38
CA SER A 303 -17.89 11.70 -3.80
C SER A 303 -16.56 12.38 -3.43
N SER A 304 -16.59 13.70 -3.24
CA SER A 304 -15.42 14.43 -2.73
C SER A 304 -15.01 13.94 -1.33
N GLU A 305 -15.98 13.57 -0.50
CA GLU A 305 -15.77 13.03 0.84
C GLU A 305 -15.08 11.66 0.80
N ASP A 306 -15.52 10.76 -0.09
CA ASP A 306 -14.89 9.45 -0.24
C ASP A 306 -13.47 9.55 -0.78
N ARG A 307 -13.23 10.46 -1.73
CA ARG A 307 -11.88 10.73 -2.23
C ARG A 307 -10.98 11.26 -1.13
N ASN A 308 -11.46 12.25 -0.37
CA ASN A 308 -10.71 12.82 0.75
C ASN A 308 -10.44 11.77 1.85
N PHE A 309 -11.38 10.87 2.09
CA PHE A 309 -11.20 9.74 2.99
C PHE A 309 -10.07 8.82 2.53
N LEU A 310 -10.05 8.42 1.25
CA LEU A 310 -8.96 7.61 0.69
C LEU A 310 -7.61 8.35 0.80
N LEU A 311 -7.54 9.60 0.35
CA LEU A 311 -6.31 10.39 0.38
C LEU A 311 -5.80 10.61 1.80
N LYS A 312 -6.70 10.86 2.76
CA LYS A 312 -6.32 10.97 4.19
C LYS A 312 -5.58 9.71 4.64
N TYR A 313 -6.19 8.53 4.49
CA TYR A 313 -5.60 7.29 4.99
C TYR A 313 -4.43 6.77 4.15
N MET A 314 -4.33 7.16 2.87
CA MET A 314 -3.12 6.93 2.06
C MET A 314 -1.91 7.73 2.55
N SER A 315 -2.11 8.91 3.13
CA SER A 315 -1.03 9.81 3.59
C SER A 315 -0.79 9.77 5.10
N GLN A 316 -1.75 9.27 5.89
CA GLN A 316 -1.61 9.09 7.32
C GLN A 316 -0.56 8.03 7.65
N LEU A 317 0.18 8.25 8.74
CA LEU A 317 1.14 7.27 9.26
C LEU A 317 0.45 6.36 10.28
N PRO A 318 0.85 5.08 10.40
CA PRO A 318 0.30 4.20 11.43
C PRO A 318 0.41 4.78 12.84
N THR A 319 1.49 5.51 13.13
CA THR A 319 1.74 6.17 14.42
C THR A 319 0.83 7.37 14.71
N GLU A 320 0.01 7.80 13.75
CA GLU A 320 -0.92 8.93 13.88
C GLU A 320 -2.37 8.46 14.06
N THR A 321 -2.65 7.14 14.09
CA THR A 321 -4.03 6.63 14.14
C THR A 321 -4.37 5.96 15.46
N MET A 322 -5.56 6.27 15.99
CA MET A 322 -6.15 5.66 17.18
C MET A 322 -7.23 4.63 16.83
N SER A 323 -7.73 4.61 15.59
CA SER A 323 -8.73 3.66 15.12
C SER A 323 -8.51 3.32 13.62
N PRO A 324 -7.89 2.15 13.33
CA PRO A 324 -7.32 1.14 14.25
C PRO A 324 -6.19 1.69 15.14
N PRO A 325 -5.94 1.11 16.33
CA PRO A 325 -5.02 1.68 17.31
C PRO A 325 -3.54 1.33 17.03
N TYR A 326 -3.05 1.51 15.81
CA TYR A 326 -1.68 1.20 15.42
C TYR A 326 -0.64 2.09 16.11
N SER A 327 -1.03 3.30 16.55
CA SER A 327 -0.15 4.16 17.33
C SER A 327 0.22 3.59 18.71
N ALA A 328 -0.50 2.59 19.20
CA ALA A 328 -0.21 1.91 20.46
C ALA A 328 1.01 0.96 20.35
N ASP A 329 1.37 0.50 19.15
CA ASP A 329 2.52 -0.39 18.90
C ASP A 329 3.40 0.16 17.76
N THR A 330 4.19 1.18 18.08
CA THR A 330 5.10 1.82 17.13
C THR A 330 6.33 0.97 16.78
N ALA A 331 6.58 -0.12 17.51
CA ALA A 331 7.62 -1.08 17.18
C ALA A 331 7.20 -2.00 16.04
N ALA A 332 5.94 -2.46 16.04
CA ALA A 332 5.34 -3.22 14.94
C ALA A 332 4.97 -2.32 13.76
N TYR A 333 4.49 -1.11 14.03
CA TYR A 333 3.96 -0.18 13.01
C TYR A 333 4.68 1.17 13.09
N TRP A 334 5.92 1.24 12.59
CA TRP A 334 6.71 2.49 12.58
C TRP A 334 6.21 3.50 11.52
N PRO A 335 6.64 4.77 11.57
CA PRO A 335 6.07 5.82 10.70
C PRO A 335 6.11 5.49 9.19
N SER A 336 7.20 4.92 8.70
CA SER A 336 7.36 4.59 7.27
C SER A 336 6.97 3.16 6.90
N TYR A 337 6.22 2.45 7.74
CA TYR A 337 5.86 1.03 7.57
C TYR A 337 5.39 0.68 6.15
N CYS A 338 4.57 1.54 5.54
CA CYS A 338 4.07 1.42 4.18
C CYS A 338 4.50 2.61 3.29
N LYS A 339 5.75 3.12 3.42
CA LYS A 339 6.27 4.26 2.66
C LYS A 339 7.66 3.95 2.13
N PHE A 340 7.75 3.21 1.00
CA PHE A 340 9.04 2.73 0.50
C PHE A 340 9.80 3.79 -0.30
N LEU A 341 9.11 4.47 -1.23
CA LEU A 341 9.70 5.59 -1.97
C LEU A 341 10.04 6.73 -1.00
N LEU A 342 11.23 7.32 -1.16
CA LEU A 342 11.84 8.36 -0.33
C LEU A 342 12.42 7.85 1.00
N LEU A 343 11.85 6.81 1.63
CA LEU A 343 12.16 6.41 3.01
C LEU A 343 12.80 5.00 3.11
N GLY A 344 12.51 4.10 2.18
CA GLY A 344 12.95 2.69 2.27
C GLY A 344 12.33 1.98 3.49
N SER A 345 13.16 1.24 4.23
CA SER A 345 12.79 0.59 5.51
C SER A 345 13.13 1.43 6.74
N GLN A 346 13.44 2.72 6.59
CA GLN A 346 13.88 3.59 7.68
C GLN A 346 12.80 3.78 8.75
N LYS A 347 13.08 3.43 9.99
CA LYS A 347 12.12 3.50 11.13
C LYS A 347 12.03 4.88 11.79
N GLY A 348 12.81 5.87 11.35
CA GLY A 348 12.84 7.22 11.93
C GLY A 348 11.59 8.06 11.64
N ALA A 349 11.53 9.24 12.25
CA ALA A 349 10.47 10.21 12.03
C ALA A 349 10.48 10.73 10.58
N ILE A 350 9.30 10.95 10.03
CA ILE A 350 9.11 11.56 8.71
C ILE A 350 8.96 13.09 8.90
N PRO A 351 9.58 13.93 8.06
CA PRO A 351 9.38 15.37 8.11
C PRO A 351 7.90 15.75 7.99
N LYS A 352 7.40 16.59 8.89
CA LYS A 352 5.96 16.96 8.96
C LYS A 352 5.44 17.68 7.72
N ASN A 353 6.34 18.38 7.01
CA ASN A 353 6.02 19.07 5.75
C ASN A 353 5.86 18.14 4.55
N ILE A 354 6.31 16.87 4.65
CA ILE A 354 6.22 15.90 3.57
C ILE A 354 5.09 14.91 3.85
N ARG A 355 4.24 14.68 2.84
CA ARG A 355 3.23 13.62 2.85
C ARG A 355 3.36 12.76 1.59
N ILE A 356 3.18 11.46 1.78
CA ILE A 356 3.28 10.44 0.73
C ILE A 356 1.94 9.73 0.65
N PHE A 357 1.21 9.99 -0.41
CA PHE A 357 -0.07 9.35 -0.72
C PHE A 357 0.21 8.13 -1.60
N ASN A 358 0.28 6.95 -1.02
CA ASN A 358 0.80 5.80 -1.75
C ASN A 358 0.11 4.48 -1.40
N LYS A 359 0.40 3.48 -2.22
CA LYS A 359 0.16 2.08 -1.88
C LYS A 359 1.36 1.23 -2.28
N VAL A 360 1.86 0.49 -1.31
CA VAL A 360 2.97 -0.45 -1.48
C VAL A 360 2.48 -1.87 -1.73
N GLY A 361 3.39 -2.71 -2.24
CA GLY A 361 3.20 -4.15 -2.35
C GLY A 361 4.55 -4.86 -2.37
N ASP A 362 4.66 -5.89 -1.55
CA ASP A 362 5.84 -6.75 -1.44
C ASP A 362 5.42 -8.20 -1.25
N ALA A 363 5.89 -9.07 -2.11
CA ALA A 363 5.78 -10.53 -2.01
C ALA A 363 6.59 -11.21 -3.10
N TYR A 364 7.07 -12.42 -2.84
CA TYR A 364 7.80 -13.22 -3.81
C TYR A 364 9.00 -12.50 -4.42
N GLY A 365 9.71 -11.72 -3.63
CA GLY A 365 10.83 -10.89 -4.10
C GLY A 365 10.43 -9.63 -4.87
N GLN A 366 9.16 -9.43 -5.20
CA GLN A 366 8.68 -8.19 -5.83
C GLN A 366 8.50 -7.10 -4.78
N LEU A 367 9.01 -5.90 -5.06
CA LEU A 367 8.82 -4.70 -4.25
C LEU A 367 8.31 -3.58 -5.15
N THR A 368 7.13 -3.04 -4.82
CA THR A 368 6.45 -2.02 -5.63
C THR A 368 5.93 -0.91 -4.72
N ASP A 369 6.07 0.34 -5.15
CA ASP A 369 5.40 1.48 -4.54
C ASP A 369 4.88 2.43 -5.63
N VAL A 370 3.67 2.91 -5.47
CA VAL A 370 3.05 3.93 -6.33
C VAL A 370 2.63 5.09 -5.46
N ALA A 371 3.23 6.27 -5.67
CA ALA A 371 3.16 7.39 -4.75
C ALA A 371 2.90 8.73 -5.46
N TYR A 372 2.07 9.56 -4.81
CA TYR A 372 2.02 11.00 -5.00
C TYR A 372 2.66 11.64 -3.77
N ILE A 373 3.69 12.43 -3.97
CA ILE A 373 4.51 13.01 -2.91
C ILE A 373 4.35 14.53 -2.94
N VAL A 374 4.06 15.11 -1.78
CA VAL A 374 3.94 16.56 -1.60
C VAL A 374 4.87 17.06 -0.50
N ASP A 375 5.43 18.25 -0.71
CA ASP A 375 6.08 19.04 0.32
C ASP A 375 5.33 20.38 0.46
N PHE A 376 4.63 20.55 1.56
CA PHE A 376 3.79 21.73 1.82
C PHE A 376 4.62 22.99 2.04
N GLU A 377 5.83 22.87 2.58
CA GLU A 377 6.73 24.00 2.82
C GLU A 377 7.38 24.49 1.53
N LYS A 378 7.94 23.56 0.75
CA LYS A 378 8.65 23.86 -0.51
C LYS A 378 7.71 23.98 -1.71
N LYS A 379 6.40 23.75 -1.51
CA LYS A 379 5.38 23.77 -2.59
C LYS A 379 5.74 22.84 -3.76
N ILE A 380 6.08 21.61 -3.41
CA ILE A 380 6.47 20.55 -4.37
C ILE A 380 5.37 19.50 -4.42
N GLU A 381 5.09 19.03 -5.61
CA GLU A 381 4.23 17.88 -5.87
C GLU A 381 4.72 17.09 -7.08
N PHE A 382 4.67 15.76 -7.02
CA PHE A 382 5.01 14.89 -8.14
C PHE A 382 4.49 13.46 -7.89
N PHE A 383 4.35 12.68 -8.96
CA PHE A 383 4.12 11.24 -8.86
C PHE A 383 5.40 10.46 -9.13
N LEU A 384 5.59 9.39 -8.39
CA LEU A 384 6.67 8.45 -8.60
C LEU A 384 6.15 7.04 -8.34
N SER A 385 6.41 6.14 -9.29
CA SER A 385 6.07 4.73 -9.16
C SER A 385 7.24 3.87 -9.58
N ALA A 386 7.55 2.85 -8.82
CA ALA A 386 8.64 1.92 -9.15
C ALA A 386 8.30 0.49 -8.72
N THR A 387 8.83 -0.47 -9.47
CA THR A 387 8.85 -1.89 -9.11
C THR A 387 10.25 -2.46 -9.35
N ILE A 388 10.64 -3.42 -8.51
CA ILE A 388 11.91 -4.15 -8.60
C ILE A 388 11.73 -5.58 -8.09
N TYR A 389 12.40 -6.55 -8.72
CA TYR A 389 12.48 -7.93 -8.27
C TYR A 389 13.76 -8.16 -7.47
N CYS A 390 13.61 -8.36 -6.17
CA CYS A 390 14.68 -8.50 -5.17
C CYS A 390 14.85 -9.96 -4.74
N ASN A 391 15.28 -10.81 -5.67
CA ASN A 391 15.46 -12.24 -5.41
C ASN A 391 16.58 -12.80 -6.32
N LYS A 392 17.84 -12.69 -5.87
CA LYS A 392 19.01 -13.03 -6.66
C LYS A 392 19.15 -14.52 -6.91
N ASP A 393 18.78 -15.37 -5.96
CA ASP A 393 18.90 -16.82 -6.11
C ASP A 393 17.76 -17.42 -6.94
N GLY A 394 16.68 -16.65 -7.16
CA GLY A 394 15.53 -17.06 -7.93
C GLY A 394 14.66 -18.12 -7.25
N ILE A 395 14.83 -18.37 -5.95
CA ILE A 395 14.03 -19.32 -5.18
C ILE A 395 12.88 -18.57 -4.52
N LEU A 396 11.65 -19.06 -4.65
CA LEU A 396 10.48 -18.45 -4.04
C LEU A 396 10.02 -19.26 -2.82
N ASN A 397 9.38 -18.58 -1.85
CA ASN A 397 8.87 -19.16 -0.60
C ASN A 397 9.96 -19.80 0.28
N ASP A 398 11.16 -19.26 0.26
CA ASP A 398 12.26 -19.64 1.15
C ASP A 398 12.54 -18.58 2.23
N ASP A 399 11.74 -17.48 2.22
CA ASP A 399 11.85 -16.32 3.11
C ASP A 399 13.19 -15.55 2.97
N HIS A 400 13.95 -15.78 1.91
CA HIS A 400 15.22 -15.11 1.61
C HIS A 400 15.08 -14.18 0.39
N TYR A 401 14.73 -12.94 0.64
CA TYR A 401 14.60 -11.91 -0.40
C TYR A 401 15.53 -10.72 -0.14
N ASP A 402 16.08 -10.14 -1.21
CA ASP A 402 17.04 -9.02 -1.12
C ASP A 402 16.36 -7.66 -0.86
N TYR A 403 15.23 -7.62 -0.12
CA TYR A 403 14.49 -6.38 0.14
C TYR A 403 15.35 -5.36 0.90
N GLU A 404 16.02 -5.77 1.98
CA GLU A 404 16.83 -4.87 2.83
C GLU A 404 18.12 -4.43 2.15
N THR A 405 18.72 -5.28 1.32
CA THR A 405 20.04 -5.03 0.72
C THR A 405 19.96 -4.34 -0.65
N ILE A 406 18.84 -4.50 -1.38
CA ILE A 406 18.66 -3.96 -2.74
C ILE A 406 17.39 -3.12 -2.83
N GLY A 407 16.24 -3.69 -2.46
CA GLY A 407 14.93 -3.12 -2.73
C GLY A 407 14.68 -1.80 -2.02
N PHE A 408 14.73 -1.79 -0.69
CA PHE A 408 14.49 -0.59 0.11
C PHE A 408 15.56 0.49 -0.10
N PRO A 409 16.86 0.18 -0.21
CA PRO A 409 17.86 1.16 -0.62
C PRO A 409 17.55 1.80 -1.97
N PHE A 410 17.18 0.99 -2.98
CA PHE A 410 16.79 1.51 -4.30
C PHE A 410 15.58 2.46 -4.19
N MET A 411 14.49 2.04 -3.56
CA MET A 411 13.28 2.87 -3.39
C MET A 411 13.58 4.18 -2.68
N LYS A 412 14.38 4.13 -1.61
CA LYS A 412 14.79 5.31 -0.86
C LYS A 412 15.58 6.28 -1.72
N GLN A 413 16.65 5.81 -2.37
CA GLN A 413 17.55 6.66 -3.14
C GLN A 413 16.86 7.24 -4.38
N LEU A 414 16.02 6.44 -5.06
CA LEU A 414 15.22 6.90 -6.19
C LEU A 414 14.30 8.05 -5.77
N GLY A 415 13.55 7.90 -4.70
CA GLY A 415 12.67 8.94 -4.17
C GLY A 415 13.44 10.20 -3.80
N GLN A 416 14.59 10.06 -3.12
CA GLN A 416 15.43 11.20 -2.70
C GLN A 416 16.02 11.95 -3.89
N VAL A 417 16.51 11.26 -4.91
CA VAL A 417 17.08 11.89 -6.10
C VAL A 417 16.01 12.64 -6.90
N ILE A 418 14.82 12.06 -7.08
CA ILE A 418 13.70 12.76 -7.74
C ILE A 418 13.24 13.95 -6.89
N TYR A 419 13.12 13.82 -5.57
CA TYR A 419 12.78 14.94 -4.70
C TYR A 419 13.79 16.10 -4.80
N HIS A 420 15.10 15.78 -4.87
CA HIS A 420 16.15 16.79 -5.11
C HIS A 420 16.04 17.48 -6.47
N LEU A 421 15.68 16.72 -7.50
CA LEU A 421 15.41 17.29 -8.82
C LEU A 421 14.25 18.28 -8.72
N GLU A 422 13.16 17.90 -8.04
CA GLU A 422 11.98 18.72 -7.85
C GLU A 422 12.24 20.00 -7.02
N LEU A 423 13.15 19.96 -6.05
CA LEU A 423 13.61 21.15 -5.32
C LEU A 423 14.27 22.21 -6.24
N LYS A 424 14.93 21.76 -7.32
CA LYS A 424 15.62 22.63 -8.27
C LYS A 424 14.76 23.00 -9.48
N ARG A 425 13.69 22.23 -9.73
CA ARG A 425 12.81 22.44 -10.88
C ARG A 425 12.04 23.76 -10.74
N LYS A 426 12.23 24.66 -11.72
CA LYS A 426 11.48 25.93 -11.77
C LYS A 426 10.04 25.66 -12.19
N ARG A 427 9.09 26.16 -11.41
CA ARG A 427 7.64 26.13 -11.70
C ARG A 427 7.19 27.54 -12.12
N LYS A 428 6.36 27.59 -13.17
CA LYS A 428 5.75 28.87 -13.59
C LYS A 428 4.64 29.31 -12.62
N ILE A 429 3.91 28.34 -12.09
CA ILE A 429 2.80 28.55 -11.15
C ILE A 429 3.05 27.69 -9.93
N ILE A 430 3.00 28.30 -8.75
CA ILE A 430 3.13 27.60 -7.48
C ILE A 430 1.85 26.80 -7.22
N PRO A 431 1.92 25.51 -6.92
CA PRO A 431 0.73 24.71 -6.67
C PRO A 431 0.02 25.11 -5.37
N ASP A 432 -1.31 25.14 -5.41
CA ASP A 432 -2.12 25.10 -4.21
C ASP A 432 -2.21 23.64 -3.72
N LEU A 433 -1.58 23.37 -2.58
CA LEU A 433 -1.56 22.05 -1.94
C LEU A 433 -2.57 21.95 -0.77
N SER A 434 -3.37 22.99 -0.54
CA SER A 434 -4.37 23.00 0.55
C SER A 434 -5.37 21.84 0.48
N PRO A 435 -5.81 21.34 -0.69
CA PRO A 435 -6.70 20.19 -0.78
C PRO A 435 -6.11 18.88 -0.23
N PHE A 436 -4.80 18.82 0.00
CA PHE A 436 -4.08 17.63 0.49
C PHE A 436 -3.69 17.73 1.98
N ILE A 437 -4.13 18.79 2.67
CA ILE A 437 -3.90 18.97 4.10
C ILE A 437 -5.07 18.32 4.85
N PHE A 438 -4.76 17.28 5.63
CA PHE A 438 -5.75 16.55 6.42
C PHE A 438 -5.47 16.68 7.93
N ASP A 439 -6.52 16.68 8.73
CA ASP A 439 -6.42 16.51 10.19
C ASP A 439 -6.31 15.01 10.49
N TYR A 440 -5.15 14.56 10.94
CA TYR A 440 -4.86 13.17 11.25
C TYR A 440 -5.20 12.76 12.68
N HIS A 441 -5.62 13.70 13.52
CA HIS A 441 -5.95 13.46 14.93
C HIS A 441 -7.47 13.28 15.18
N LYS A 442 -8.26 13.37 14.13
CA LYS A 442 -9.72 13.16 14.18
C LYS A 442 -10.14 11.88 13.51
#